data_4de91bef093b801e247be18d711ee266
#
_entry.id   4de91bef093b801e247be18d711ee266
#
_cell.length_a   1.000
_cell.length_b   1.000
_cell.length_c   1.000
_cell.angle_alpha   90.00
_cell.angle_beta   90.00
_cell.angle_gamma   90.00
#
_symmetry.space_group_name_H-M   'P 1'
#
loop_
_entity.id
_entity.type
_entity.pdbx_description
1 polymer ?
#
loop_
_entity_poly.entity_id
_entity_poly.type
_entity_poly.pdbx_seq_one_letter_code
_entity_poly.pdbx_strand_id
1 'polypeptide(L)'
;WPNSTGTALVPGLAAIAIVAGRRLVTDLRAGDGLRAVMRRIPQAIFLLIGAIGLVGAHPSAAFSILAFLIAPLLVSLASLARRAYGRGGRGQLVALAWGAIAFVVVAAPLLALSSSKIRAMGSYRRDGSNWGEAFSHAFLPYPPFSNTAGNAQWMIVQLILLIIGIAATARLHLLFRRTDPLERAAERAGLTDDAGVEAEEGTLASAQEIEESEEEAQPMPFWPLASYTILAALTALAYSPDSALRTYLLAPWYKDARRIMGVEDIALTILMAVGVAAIVRLIHAAWTRSLQRILAERGSDDNIEAPRWPIQFAVGLLVLVLSGFGAIDARNAAVAQVYDPNRLGKPGMATMGELAMLRRMPYTTAPDALILGDPIAGAAYSEMIGGRKAVFPQLSTANKDVASQKILIQRFHDIATDPEVCEVVRRLGITHFYEEEDGAYYNFMRSSRHPGLYNVDTSTGFELVDAGGTAKLWKITA
;
A
#
# COMPACT_ATOMS: atom_id res chain seq x y z
N TRP A 1 7.98 -8.02 7.79
CA TRP A 1 8.79 -6.78 7.88
C TRP A 1 9.16 -6.21 6.50
N PRO A 2 9.67 -6.98 5.49
CA PRO A 2 10.01 -6.42 4.18
C PRO A 2 8.84 -5.73 3.47
N ASN A 3 7.63 -6.29 3.59
CA ASN A 3 6.41 -5.69 3.02
C ASN A 3 6.09 -4.32 3.63
N SER A 4 6.19 -4.20 4.96
CA SER A 4 5.90 -2.94 5.67
C SER A 4 6.90 -1.85 5.28
N THR A 5 8.19 -2.19 5.16
CA THR A 5 9.23 -1.26 4.72
C THR A 5 8.99 -0.82 3.28
N GLY A 6 8.69 -1.77 2.37
CA GLY A 6 8.36 -1.46 0.99
C GLY A 6 7.14 -0.52 0.89
N THR A 7 6.05 -0.82 1.60
CA THR A 7 4.84 0.01 1.60
C THR A 7 5.08 1.40 2.18
N ALA A 8 5.90 1.52 3.24
CA ALA A 8 6.23 2.81 3.86
C ALA A 8 7.02 3.77 2.94
N LEU A 9 7.81 3.24 2.01
CA LEU A 9 8.56 4.05 1.04
C LEU A 9 7.71 4.54 -0.13
N VAL A 10 6.59 3.87 -0.44
CA VAL A 10 5.75 4.20 -1.60
C VAL A 10 5.24 5.64 -1.57
N PRO A 11 4.68 6.21 -0.47
CA PRO A 11 4.16 7.57 -0.47
C PRO A 11 5.21 8.61 -0.82
N GLY A 12 6.41 8.51 -0.24
CA GLY A 12 7.50 9.45 -0.50
C GLY A 12 7.98 9.40 -1.95
N LEU A 13 8.22 8.21 -2.48
CA LEU A 13 8.64 8.04 -3.88
C LEU A 13 7.56 8.47 -4.86
N ALA A 14 6.30 8.16 -4.59
CA ALA A 14 5.17 8.60 -5.40
C ALA A 14 5.04 10.13 -5.41
N ALA A 15 5.15 10.79 -4.26
CA ALA A 15 5.11 12.24 -4.15
C ALA A 15 6.23 12.90 -4.98
N ILE A 16 7.47 12.42 -4.85
CA ILE A 16 8.60 12.93 -5.63
C ILE A 16 8.39 12.71 -7.13
N ALA A 17 7.90 11.52 -7.53
CA ALA A 17 7.63 11.22 -8.94
C ALA A 17 6.54 12.13 -9.52
N ILE A 18 5.46 12.38 -8.78
CA ILE A 18 4.36 13.25 -9.21
C ILE A 18 4.85 14.70 -9.32
N VAL A 19 5.55 15.22 -8.30
CA VAL A 19 6.04 16.60 -8.29
C VAL A 19 7.07 16.82 -9.40
N ALA A 20 8.06 15.92 -9.55
CA ALA A 20 9.05 16.01 -10.60
C ALA A 20 8.42 15.88 -11.99
N GLY A 21 7.47 14.97 -12.15
CA GLY A 21 6.72 14.78 -13.41
C GLY A 21 5.90 16.01 -13.79
N ARG A 22 5.16 16.60 -12.84
CA ARG A 22 4.40 17.84 -13.07
C ARG A 22 5.32 18.99 -13.51
N ARG A 23 6.41 19.22 -12.80
CA ARG A 23 7.39 20.26 -13.15
C ARG A 23 8.01 20.01 -14.53
N LEU A 24 8.36 18.76 -14.85
CA LEU A 24 8.84 18.39 -16.18
C LEU A 24 7.80 18.71 -17.27
N VAL A 25 6.55 18.34 -17.03
CA VAL A 25 5.45 18.62 -17.97
C VAL A 25 5.26 20.13 -18.16
N THR A 26 5.33 20.92 -17.08
CA THR A 26 5.24 22.39 -17.14
C THR A 26 6.41 22.98 -17.94
N ASP A 27 7.65 22.59 -17.62
CA ASP A 27 8.85 23.06 -18.34
C ASP A 27 8.81 22.69 -19.84
N LEU A 28 8.36 21.46 -20.17
CA LEU A 28 8.19 21.03 -21.56
C LEU A 28 7.09 21.81 -22.28
N ARG A 29 6.07 22.23 -21.58
CA ARG A 29 4.98 23.06 -22.10
C ARG A 29 5.46 24.50 -22.39
N ALA A 30 6.37 25.02 -21.56
CA ALA A 30 7.00 26.32 -21.78
C ALA A 30 8.00 26.34 -22.96
N GLY A 31 8.32 25.16 -23.52
CA GLY A 31 9.21 25.06 -24.68
C GLY A 31 10.68 24.81 -24.34
N ASP A 32 11.00 24.58 -23.06
CA ASP A 32 12.38 24.38 -22.58
C ASP A 32 13.07 23.11 -23.14
N GLY A 33 12.32 22.20 -23.77
CA GLY A 33 12.83 21.04 -24.49
C GLY A 33 13.85 20.21 -23.70
N LEU A 34 15.04 20.04 -24.26
CA LEU A 34 16.11 19.23 -23.62
C LEU A 34 16.57 19.80 -22.29
N ARG A 35 16.55 21.11 -22.09
CA ARG A 35 16.95 21.76 -20.84
C ARG A 35 16.01 21.36 -19.68
N ALA A 36 14.72 21.22 -19.94
CA ALA A 36 13.74 20.74 -18.97
C ALA A 36 14.10 19.32 -18.46
N VAL A 37 14.45 18.43 -19.38
CA VAL A 37 14.86 17.07 -19.06
C VAL A 37 16.14 17.08 -18.23
N MET A 38 17.16 17.84 -18.64
CA MET A 38 18.44 17.91 -17.92
C MET A 38 18.30 18.43 -16.49
N ARG A 39 17.42 19.40 -16.25
CA ARG A 39 17.12 19.90 -14.89
C ARG A 39 16.51 18.83 -13.97
N ARG A 40 15.91 17.78 -14.52
CA ARG A 40 15.24 16.71 -13.75
C ARG A 40 16.08 15.45 -13.59
N ILE A 41 17.29 15.41 -14.14
CA ILE A 41 18.20 14.26 -14.00
C ILE A 41 18.44 13.88 -12.53
N PRO A 42 18.72 14.82 -11.58
CA PRO A 42 18.92 14.45 -10.18
C PRO A 42 17.70 13.75 -9.56
N GLN A 43 16.50 14.25 -9.86
CA GLN A 43 15.25 13.61 -9.37
C GLN A 43 15.04 12.24 -10.02
N ALA A 44 15.35 12.09 -11.31
CA ALA A 44 15.28 10.81 -12.01
C ALA A 44 16.25 9.78 -11.43
N ILE A 45 17.49 10.18 -11.12
CA ILE A 45 18.48 9.33 -10.46
C ILE A 45 17.98 8.91 -9.06
N PHE A 46 17.47 9.85 -8.27
CA PHE A 46 16.92 9.57 -6.95
C PHE A 46 15.76 8.58 -7.02
N LEU A 47 14.84 8.78 -7.97
CA LEU A 47 13.71 7.87 -8.19
C LEU A 47 14.18 6.48 -8.64
N LEU A 48 15.23 6.40 -9.46
CA LEU A 48 15.81 5.13 -9.89
C LEU A 48 16.43 4.37 -8.70
N ILE A 49 17.21 5.06 -7.87
CA ILE A 49 17.78 4.47 -6.64
C ILE A 49 16.66 4.01 -5.70
N GLY A 50 15.64 4.85 -5.50
CA GLY A 50 14.47 4.50 -4.71
C GLY A 50 13.71 3.30 -5.26
N ALA A 51 13.54 3.20 -6.57
CA ALA A 51 12.91 2.05 -7.23
C ALA A 51 13.72 0.75 -7.05
N ILE A 52 15.05 0.83 -7.18
CA ILE A 52 15.94 -0.32 -6.91
C ILE A 52 15.83 -0.76 -5.44
N GLY A 53 15.85 0.20 -4.51
CA GLY A 53 15.65 -0.06 -3.08
C GLY A 53 14.28 -0.70 -2.80
N LEU A 54 13.24 -0.23 -3.47
CA LEU A 54 11.88 -0.75 -3.34
C LEU A 54 11.77 -2.21 -3.83
N VAL A 55 12.37 -2.52 -4.99
CA VAL A 55 12.44 -3.89 -5.51
C VAL A 55 13.24 -4.79 -4.57
N GLY A 56 14.35 -4.29 -4.02
CA GLY A 56 15.17 -5.01 -3.05
C GLY A 56 14.45 -5.26 -1.72
N ALA A 57 13.63 -4.29 -1.28
CA ALA A 57 12.81 -4.46 -0.07
C ALA A 57 11.69 -5.48 -0.30
N HIS A 58 10.93 -5.32 -1.37
CA HIS A 58 9.90 -6.29 -1.75
C HIS A 58 9.38 -6.07 -3.18
N PRO A 59 9.43 -7.08 -4.07
CA PRO A 59 9.00 -6.93 -5.46
C PRO A 59 7.57 -6.40 -5.64
N SER A 60 6.61 -6.81 -4.78
CA SER A 60 5.23 -6.36 -4.87
C SER A 60 5.07 -4.85 -4.66
N ALA A 61 5.94 -4.20 -3.88
CA ALA A 61 5.89 -2.77 -3.65
C ALA A 61 6.21 -1.97 -4.93
N ALA A 62 7.10 -2.50 -5.78
CA ALA A 62 7.38 -1.89 -7.09
C ALA A 62 6.17 -1.95 -8.02
N PHE A 63 5.42 -3.05 -8.03
CA PHE A 63 4.17 -3.13 -8.79
C PHE A 63 3.08 -2.25 -8.19
N SER A 64 3.05 -2.08 -6.88
CA SER A 64 2.10 -1.20 -6.21
C SER A 64 2.30 0.26 -6.55
N ILE A 65 3.55 0.76 -6.52
CA ILE A 65 3.84 2.15 -6.92
C ILE A 65 3.55 2.38 -8.40
N LEU A 66 3.83 1.39 -9.24
CA LEU A 66 3.51 1.45 -10.67
C LEU A 66 2.00 1.51 -10.89
N ALA A 67 1.21 0.65 -10.23
CA ALA A 67 -0.25 0.68 -10.31
C ALA A 67 -0.83 2.03 -9.85
N PHE A 68 -0.23 2.65 -8.82
CA PHE A 68 -0.60 3.98 -8.36
C PHE A 68 -0.24 5.09 -9.36
N LEU A 69 0.96 5.03 -9.95
CA LEU A 69 1.48 6.08 -10.82
C LEU A 69 1.01 5.98 -12.28
N ILE A 70 0.43 4.85 -12.70
CA ILE A 70 0.04 4.66 -14.11
C ILE A 70 -0.99 5.71 -14.56
N ALA A 71 -1.95 6.07 -13.71
CA ALA A 71 -2.96 7.08 -14.04
C ALA A 71 -2.36 8.50 -14.21
N PRO A 72 -1.60 9.06 -13.24
CA PRO A 72 -0.98 10.37 -13.42
C PRO A 72 -0.02 10.40 -14.60
N LEU A 73 0.69 9.31 -14.87
CA LEU A 73 1.61 9.22 -16.00
C LEU A 73 0.86 9.24 -17.34
N LEU A 74 -0.19 8.44 -17.49
CA LEU A 74 -1.00 8.42 -18.71
C LEU A 74 -1.71 9.74 -18.95
N VAL A 75 -2.24 10.39 -17.91
CA VAL A 75 -2.86 11.73 -18.02
C VAL A 75 -1.82 12.75 -18.49
N SER A 76 -0.60 12.71 -17.94
CA SER A 76 0.50 13.60 -18.34
C SER A 76 0.91 13.38 -19.79
N LEU A 77 1.12 12.12 -20.19
CA LEU A 77 1.48 11.77 -21.56
C LEU A 77 0.40 12.16 -22.57
N ALA A 78 -0.87 11.91 -22.24
CA ALA A 78 -2.00 12.31 -23.07
C ALA A 78 -2.06 13.84 -23.24
N SER A 79 -1.79 14.61 -22.18
CA SER A 79 -1.76 16.07 -22.26
C SER A 79 -0.63 16.61 -23.15
N LEU A 80 0.55 15.99 -23.09
CA LEU A 80 1.68 16.32 -23.96
C LEU A 80 1.40 15.96 -25.42
N ALA A 81 0.82 14.77 -25.64
CA ALA A 81 0.44 14.32 -26.98
C ALA A 81 -0.59 15.25 -27.64
N ARG A 82 -1.65 15.65 -26.91
CA ARG A 82 -2.67 16.58 -27.43
C ARG A 82 -2.08 17.91 -27.84
N ARG A 83 -1.23 18.51 -26.99
CA ARG A 83 -0.57 19.79 -27.33
C ARG A 83 0.37 19.65 -28.51
N ALA A 84 1.14 18.58 -28.60
CA ALA A 84 2.01 18.33 -29.71
C ALA A 84 1.22 18.19 -31.04
N TYR A 85 0.12 17.44 -30.99
CA TYR A 85 -0.75 17.22 -32.14
C TYR A 85 -1.35 18.54 -32.68
N GLY A 86 -1.80 19.43 -31.80
CA GLY A 86 -2.38 20.73 -32.18
C GLY A 86 -1.39 21.68 -32.87
N ARG A 87 -0.06 21.42 -32.82
CA ARG A 87 0.97 22.21 -33.52
C ARG A 87 1.15 21.84 -35.01
N GLY A 88 0.46 20.80 -35.49
CA GLY A 88 0.56 20.28 -36.86
C GLY A 88 1.94 19.70 -37.24
N GLY A 89 2.10 19.22 -38.45
CA GLY A 89 3.36 18.80 -39.04
C GLY A 89 4.27 17.97 -38.11
N ARG A 90 5.45 18.52 -37.74
CA ARG A 90 6.38 17.84 -36.79
C ARG A 90 5.76 17.56 -35.42
N GLY A 91 4.76 18.33 -35.01
CA GLY A 91 4.02 18.09 -33.74
C GLY A 91 3.29 16.76 -33.73
N GLN A 92 2.79 16.29 -34.86
CA GLN A 92 2.12 14.98 -34.96
C GLN A 92 3.08 13.82 -34.69
N LEU A 93 4.34 13.92 -35.19
CA LEU A 93 5.38 12.93 -34.90
C LEU A 93 5.71 12.88 -33.39
N VAL A 94 5.79 14.04 -32.76
CA VAL A 94 6.02 14.16 -31.32
C VAL A 94 4.82 13.56 -30.53
N ALA A 95 3.60 13.81 -31.00
CA ALA A 95 2.41 13.20 -30.39
C ALA A 95 2.41 11.67 -30.49
N LEU A 96 2.81 11.13 -31.65
CA LEU A 96 2.99 9.67 -31.82
C LEU A 96 4.07 9.10 -30.88
N ALA A 97 5.19 9.83 -30.67
CA ALA A 97 6.22 9.40 -29.72
C ALA A 97 5.68 9.35 -28.28
N TRP A 98 4.90 10.33 -27.83
CA TRP A 98 4.25 10.29 -26.53
C TRP A 98 3.22 9.14 -26.42
N GLY A 99 2.48 8.88 -27.49
CA GLY A 99 1.58 7.71 -27.57
C GLY A 99 2.32 6.38 -27.48
N ALA A 100 3.48 6.25 -28.15
CA ALA A 100 4.32 5.07 -28.04
C ALA A 100 4.88 4.87 -26.62
N ILE A 101 5.32 5.95 -25.97
CA ILE A 101 5.75 5.90 -24.56
C ILE A 101 4.59 5.44 -23.67
N ALA A 102 3.39 5.99 -23.84
CA ALA A 102 2.20 5.57 -23.09
C ALA A 102 1.89 4.07 -23.30
N PHE A 103 2.00 3.60 -24.54
CA PHE A 103 1.84 2.18 -24.84
C PHE A 103 2.88 1.31 -24.11
N VAL A 104 4.15 1.69 -24.12
CA VAL A 104 5.23 0.96 -23.41
C VAL A 104 4.98 0.94 -21.89
N VAL A 105 4.53 2.04 -21.31
CA VAL A 105 4.20 2.17 -19.89
C VAL A 105 3.11 1.15 -19.47
N VAL A 106 2.18 0.85 -20.35
CA VAL A 106 1.12 -0.15 -20.09
C VAL A 106 1.60 -1.56 -20.47
N ALA A 107 2.24 -1.71 -21.61
CA ALA A 107 2.62 -3.02 -22.16
C ALA A 107 3.76 -3.69 -21.37
N ALA A 108 4.77 -2.93 -20.94
CA ALA A 108 5.92 -3.51 -20.23
C ALA A 108 5.55 -4.24 -18.92
N PRO A 109 4.74 -3.67 -18.01
CA PRO A 109 4.25 -4.39 -16.84
C PRO A 109 3.44 -5.64 -17.20
N LEU A 110 2.56 -5.55 -18.18
CA LEU A 110 1.76 -6.70 -18.64
C LEU A 110 2.63 -7.82 -19.20
N LEU A 111 3.66 -7.48 -19.97
CA LEU A 111 4.65 -8.43 -20.45
C LEU A 111 5.47 -9.04 -19.30
N ALA A 112 5.85 -8.24 -18.30
CA ALA A 112 6.55 -8.73 -17.12
C ALA A 112 5.72 -9.77 -16.35
N LEU A 113 4.38 -9.67 -16.33
CA LEU A 113 3.49 -10.66 -15.72
C LEU A 113 3.61 -12.04 -16.40
N SER A 114 4.04 -12.10 -17.67
CA SER A 114 4.22 -13.37 -18.40
C SER A 114 5.47 -14.14 -17.99
N SER A 115 6.39 -13.53 -17.21
CA SER A 115 7.61 -14.19 -16.76
C SER A 115 7.30 -15.40 -15.86
N SER A 116 8.11 -16.46 -15.96
CA SER A 116 7.91 -17.68 -15.15
C SER A 116 8.01 -17.42 -13.64
N LYS A 117 8.89 -16.51 -13.24
CA LYS A 117 9.08 -16.12 -11.83
C LYS A 117 7.83 -15.43 -11.26
N ILE A 118 7.25 -14.49 -12.00
CA ILE A 118 6.03 -13.78 -11.55
C ILE A 118 4.83 -14.73 -11.59
N ARG A 119 4.70 -15.56 -12.61
CA ARG A 119 3.64 -16.59 -12.67
C ARG A 119 3.69 -17.55 -11.48
N ALA A 120 4.89 -17.96 -11.05
CA ALA A 120 5.05 -18.76 -9.84
C ALA A 120 4.53 -18.06 -8.57
N MET A 121 4.60 -16.73 -8.48
CA MET A 121 3.99 -15.97 -7.38
C MET A 121 2.46 -16.05 -7.41
N GLY A 122 1.84 -16.14 -8.59
CA GLY A 122 0.40 -16.33 -8.76
C GLY A 122 -0.13 -17.71 -8.36
N SER A 123 0.73 -18.72 -8.23
CA SER A 123 0.34 -20.09 -7.83
C SER A 123 -0.01 -20.23 -6.34
N TYR A 124 0.30 -19.21 -5.51
CA TYR A 124 -0.09 -19.21 -4.10
C TYR A 124 -1.61 -19.36 -3.96
N ARG A 125 -2.03 -20.30 -3.11
CA ARG A 125 -3.44 -20.47 -2.79
C ARG A 125 -3.87 -19.35 -1.83
N ARG A 126 -4.91 -18.64 -2.22
CA ARG A 126 -5.59 -17.63 -1.41
C ARG A 126 -7.08 -17.82 -1.66
N ASP A 127 -7.81 -18.03 -0.58
CA ASP A 127 -9.26 -18.14 -0.66
C ASP A 127 -9.83 -16.81 -1.14
N GLY A 128 -10.80 -16.89 -2.03
CA GLY A 128 -11.58 -15.75 -2.50
C GLY A 128 -12.92 -15.72 -1.80
N SER A 129 -13.58 -14.59 -1.83
CA SER A 129 -14.95 -14.40 -1.38
C SER A 129 -15.89 -14.27 -2.58
N ASN A 130 -17.17 -14.03 -2.32
CA ASN A 130 -18.11 -13.67 -3.37
C ASN A 130 -17.86 -12.22 -3.86
N TRP A 131 -18.40 -11.88 -5.04
CA TRP A 131 -18.19 -10.54 -5.62
C TRP A 131 -18.77 -9.40 -4.77
N GLY A 132 -19.87 -9.62 -4.04
CA GLY A 132 -20.45 -8.61 -3.15
C GLY A 132 -19.50 -8.21 -2.03
N GLU A 133 -18.90 -9.19 -1.36
CA GLU A 133 -17.86 -8.96 -0.36
C GLU A 133 -16.60 -8.35 -0.98
N ALA A 134 -16.19 -8.82 -2.16
CA ALA A 134 -15.02 -8.29 -2.85
C ALA A 134 -15.17 -6.79 -3.15
N PHE A 135 -16.32 -6.36 -3.64
CA PHE A 135 -16.62 -4.94 -3.87
C PHE A 135 -16.72 -4.15 -2.57
N SER A 136 -17.34 -4.71 -1.52
CA SER A 136 -17.42 -4.02 -0.23
C SER A 136 -16.03 -3.76 0.36
N HIS A 137 -15.12 -4.74 0.29
CA HIS A 137 -13.76 -4.59 0.77
C HIS A 137 -12.91 -3.59 -0.06
N ALA A 138 -13.21 -3.44 -1.35
CA ALA A 138 -12.47 -2.56 -2.24
C ALA A 138 -12.94 -1.11 -2.21
N PHE A 139 -14.24 -0.86 -2.04
CA PHE A 139 -14.80 0.49 -2.18
C PHE A 139 -15.26 1.10 -0.87
N LEU A 140 -15.40 0.31 0.19
CA LEU A 140 -15.72 0.84 1.51
C LEU A 140 -14.43 0.93 2.32
N PRO A 141 -14.10 2.11 2.88
CA PRO A 141 -12.99 2.25 3.80
C PRO A 141 -13.25 1.38 5.03
N TYR A 142 -12.59 0.25 5.09
CA TYR A 142 -12.83 -0.78 6.11
C TYR A 142 -11.71 -0.75 7.14
N PRO A 143 -12.01 -0.55 8.44
CA PRO A 143 -11.03 -0.79 9.48
C PRO A 143 -10.81 -2.31 9.59
N PRO A 144 -9.61 -2.82 9.31
CA PRO A 144 -9.40 -4.25 9.08
C PRO A 144 -9.56 -5.13 10.32
N PHE A 145 -9.77 -4.60 11.53
CA PHE A 145 -9.52 -5.42 12.73
C PHE A 145 -10.45 -5.24 13.94
N SER A 146 -11.51 -4.44 13.91
CA SER A 146 -12.43 -4.42 15.04
C SER A 146 -13.84 -3.94 14.71
N ASN A 147 -14.84 -4.58 15.35
CA ASN A 147 -16.28 -4.24 15.27
C ASN A 147 -16.70 -3.26 16.38
N THR A 148 -15.85 -2.30 16.77
CA THR A 148 -16.20 -1.32 17.79
C THR A 148 -17.01 -0.16 17.20
N ALA A 149 -17.88 0.45 18.00
CA ALA A 149 -18.69 1.60 17.58
C ALA A 149 -17.85 2.76 17.03
N GLY A 150 -16.65 3.01 17.59
CA GLY A 150 -15.72 4.01 17.11
C GLY A 150 -15.24 3.76 15.67
N ASN A 151 -15.10 2.50 15.26
CA ASN A 151 -14.74 2.15 13.88
C ASN A 151 -15.85 2.47 12.90
N ALA A 152 -17.11 2.22 13.27
CA ALA A 152 -18.25 2.55 12.41
C ALA A 152 -18.35 4.06 12.18
N GLN A 153 -18.15 4.87 13.22
CA GLN A 153 -18.14 6.33 13.11
C GLN A 153 -17.02 6.81 12.18
N TRP A 154 -15.80 6.29 12.37
CA TRP A 154 -14.67 6.64 11.52
C TRP A 154 -14.89 6.23 10.06
N MET A 155 -15.43 5.05 9.83
CA MET A 155 -15.78 4.58 8.49
C MET A 155 -16.81 5.50 7.80
N ILE A 156 -17.82 5.98 8.53
CA ILE A 156 -18.81 6.92 8.00
C ILE A 156 -18.14 8.25 7.62
N VAL A 157 -17.26 8.79 8.47
CA VAL A 157 -16.52 10.03 8.17
C VAL A 157 -15.66 9.88 6.92
N GLN A 158 -14.91 8.77 6.81
CA GLN A 158 -14.10 8.47 5.63
C GLN A 158 -14.96 8.36 4.37
N LEU A 159 -16.09 7.66 4.45
CA LEU A 159 -17.02 7.49 3.32
C LEU A 159 -17.59 8.83 2.86
N ILE A 160 -18.00 9.69 3.77
CA ILE A 160 -18.51 11.03 3.45
C ILE A 160 -17.43 11.86 2.76
N LEU A 161 -16.21 11.89 3.33
CA LEU A 161 -15.09 12.64 2.74
C LEU A 161 -14.69 12.09 1.37
N LEU A 162 -14.72 10.76 1.19
CA LEU A 162 -14.46 10.11 -0.08
C LEU A 162 -15.52 10.50 -1.13
N ILE A 163 -16.80 10.41 -0.81
CA ILE A 163 -17.89 10.76 -1.73
C ILE A 163 -17.77 12.24 -2.14
N ILE A 164 -17.54 13.13 -1.19
CA ILE A 164 -17.34 14.56 -1.49
C ILE A 164 -16.09 14.77 -2.35
N GLY A 165 -15.00 14.06 -2.05
CA GLY A 165 -13.76 14.12 -2.82
C GLY A 165 -13.92 13.63 -4.25
N ILE A 166 -14.64 12.52 -4.45
CA ILE A 166 -14.98 11.99 -5.78
C ILE A 166 -15.86 13.01 -6.54
N ALA A 167 -16.93 13.50 -5.91
CA ALA A 167 -17.83 14.47 -6.51
C ALA A 167 -17.11 15.79 -6.88
N ALA A 168 -16.24 16.30 -5.99
CA ALA A 168 -15.44 17.48 -6.26
C ALA A 168 -14.47 17.28 -7.41
N THR A 169 -13.76 16.14 -7.45
CA THR A 169 -12.83 15.80 -8.52
C THR A 169 -13.56 15.67 -9.87
N ALA A 170 -14.69 14.97 -9.90
CA ALA A 170 -15.50 14.76 -11.10
C ALA A 170 -16.12 16.08 -11.60
N ARG A 171 -16.68 16.90 -10.70
CA ARG A 171 -17.26 18.20 -11.07
C ARG A 171 -16.23 19.17 -11.63
N LEU A 172 -15.08 19.24 -11.00
CA LEU A 172 -13.96 20.06 -11.50
C LEU A 172 -13.55 19.59 -12.89
N HIS A 173 -13.36 18.27 -13.09
CA HIS A 173 -13.02 17.75 -14.41
C HIS A 173 -14.05 18.08 -15.49
N LEU A 174 -15.35 17.97 -15.19
CA LEU A 174 -16.43 18.29 -16.13
C LEU A 174 -16.49 19.78 -16.46
N LEU A 175 -16.27 20.66 -15.48
CA LEU A 175 -16.26 22.11 -15.67
C LEU A 175 -15.09 22.54 -16.57
N PHE A 176 -13.91 21.94 -16.38
CA PHE A 176 -12.72 22.24 -17.19
C PHE A 176 -12.75 21.62 -18.59
N ARG A 177 -13.54 20.56 -18.81
CA ARG A 177 -13.75 19.98 -20.13
C ARG A 177 -14.65 20.86 -21.02
N ARG A 178 -15.49 21.70 -20.39
CA ARG A 178 -16.46 22.58 -21.10
C ARG A 178 -15.87 23.93 -21.52
N THR A 179 -14.69 24.27 -21.06
CA THR A 179 -14.08 25.58 -21.31
C THR A 179 -12.61 25.43 -21.61
N ASP A 180 -12.27 25.47 -22.92
CA ASP A 180 -10.89 25.65 -23.35
C ASP A 180 -10.43 27.03 -22.84
N PRO A 181 -9.28 27.15 -22.12
CA PRO A 181 -8.76 28.45 -21.70
C PRO A 181 -8.59 29.46 -22.85
N LEU A 182 -8.26 28.95 -24.04
CA LEU A 182 -8.16 29.77 -25.27
C LEU A 182 -9.51 30.31 -25.75
N GLU A 183 -10.59 29.51 -25.70
CA GLU A 183 -11.95 29.99 -26.02
C GLU A 183 -12.41 31.04 -25.02
N ARG A 184 -12.12 30.89 -23.72
CA ARG A 184 -12.47 31.89 -22.69
C ARG A 184 -11.66 33.19 -22.83
N ALA A 185 -10.37 33.09 -23.19
CA ALA A 185 -9.54 34.25 -23.41
C ALA A 185 -10.01 35.01 -24.67
N ALA A 186 -10.39 34.31 -25.74
CA ALA A 186 -10.98 34.87 -26.95
C ALA A 186 -12.37 35.50 -26.70
N GLU A 187 -13.24 34.85 -25.94
CA GLU A 187 -14.56 35.38 -25.54
C GLU A 187 -14.45 36.63 -24.64
N ARG A 188 -13.50 36.65 -23.68
CA ARG A 188 -13.28 37.79 -22.79
C ARG A 188 -12.58 38.98 -23.50
N ALA A 189 -11.75 38.68 -24.49
CA ALA A 189 -11.08 39.68 -25.26
C ALA A 189 -11.98 40.30 -26.36
N GLY A 190 -13.24 39.81 -26.49
CA GLY A 190 -14.16 40.29 -27.56
C GLY A 190 -13.67 39.99 -28.97
N LEU A 191 -12.70 39.09 -29.12
CA LEU A 191 -12.12 38.67 -30.40
C LEU A 191 -13.00 37.56 -31.01
N THR A 192 -14.27 37.90 -31.28
CA THR A 192 -15.06 37.20 -32.28
C THR A 192 -14.80 37.91 -33.62
N ASP A 193 -14.09 37.23 -34.46
CA ASP A 193 -13.90 37.24 -35.92
C ASP A 193 -13.90 38.56 -36.75
N ASP A 194 -13.95 39.77 -36.18
CA ASP A 194 -14.13 40.97 -37.06
C ASP A 194 -13.34 42.24 -36.66
N ALA A 195 -12.17 42.14 -36.05
CA ALA A 195 -11.33 43.35 -35.92
C ALA A 195 -9.84 43.06 -35.91
N GLY A 196 -9.15 43.40 -36.98
CA GLY A 196 -7.69 43.54 -36.97
C GLY A 196 -7.31 44.73 -36.08
N VAL A 197 -6.81 44.42 -34.87
CA VAL A 197 -6.27 45.45 -33.98
C VAL A 197 -4.84 45.08 -33.61
N GLU A 198 -3.94 46.02 -33.88
CA GLU A 198 -2.54 45.99 -33.46
C GLU A 198 -2.48 45.87 -31.92
N ALA A 199 -1.84 44.82 -31.44
CA ALA A 199 -1.69 44.57 -30.00
C ALA A 199 -0.64 45.54 -29.42
N GLU A 200 -1.08 46.49 -28.61
CA GLU A 200 -0.19 47.34 -27.80
C GLU A 200 0.53 46.49 -26.70
N GLU A 201 1.80 46.84 -26.44
CA GLU A 201 2.68 46.18 -25.45
C GLU A 201 2.07 46.07 -24.01
N GLY A 202 1.11 46.94 -23.68
CA GLY A 202 0.39 46.90 -22.40
C GLY A 202 -0.51 45.67 -22.18
N THR A 203 -0.90 45.02 -23.28
CA THR A 203 -1.77 43.81 -23.23
C THR A 203 -1.00 42.54 -22.83
N LEU A 204 0.32 42.52 -23.07
CA LEU A 204 1.18 41.37 -22.75
C LEU A 204 1.49 41.28 -21.26
N ALA A 205 1.64 42.43 -20.55
CA ALA A 205 1.85 42.43 -19.10
C ALA A 205 0.59 41.99 -18.33
N SER A 206 -0.60 42.42 -18.79
CA SER A 206 -1.87 41.96 -18.19
C SER A 206 -2.17 40.49 -18.50
N ALA A 207 -1.73 39.95 -19.61
CA ALA A 207 -1.83 38.55 -19.95
C ALA A 207 -0.92 37.66 -19.07
N GLN A 208 0.29 38.16 -18.73
CA GLN A 208 1.19 37.47 -17.81
C GLN A 208 0.68 37.45 -16.34
N GLU A 209 0.12 38.57 -15.84
CA GLU A 209 -0.50 38.62 -14.51
C GLU A 209 -1.75 37.74 -14.44
N ILE A 210 -2.52 37.62 -15.52
CA ILE A 210 -3.65 36.72 -15.63
C ILE A 210 -3.16 35.25 -15.68
N GLU A 211 -2.07 34.96 -16.37
CA GLU A 211 -1.46 33.64 -16.46
C GLU A 211 -0.88 33.20 -15.09
N GLU A 212 -0.27 34.08 -14.30
CA GLU A 212 0.18 33.82 -12.93
C GLU A 212 -0.99 33.63 -11.97
N SER A 213 -2.07 34.37 -12.10
CA SER A 213 -3.28 34.21 -11.26
C SER A 213 -4.10 32.95 -11.63
N GLU A 214 -4.04 32.50 -12.89
CA GLU A 214 -4.66 31.24 -13.34
C GLU A 214 -3.83 30.00 -12.96
N GLU A 215 -2.52 30.14 -12.69
CA GLU A 215 -1.69 29.04 -12.17
C GLU A 215 -2.09 28.65 -10.74
N GLU A 216 -2.63 29.57 -9.95
CA GLU A 216 -3.23 29.29 -8.62
C GLU A 216 -4.55 28.51 -8.69
N ALA A 217 -5.25 28.54 -9.81
CA ALA A 217 -6.55 27.92 -10.02
C ALA A 217 -6.51 26.64 -10.87
N GLN A 218 -5.34 25.99 -11.01
CA GLN A 218 -5.25 24.76 -11.81
C GLN A 218 -6.20 23.68 -11.29
N PRO A 219 -7.01 23.06 -12.18
CA PRO A 219 -7.95 22.03 -11.80
C PRO A 219 -7.24 20.87 -11.14
N MET A 220 -7.79 20.39 -10.03
CA MET A 220 -7.32 19.14 -9.44
C MET A 220 -7.35 18.05 -10.52
N PRO A 221 -6.20 17.44 -10.82
CA PRO A 221 -6.14 16.47 -11.89
C PRO A 221 -7.04 15.25 -11.56
N PHE A 222 -7.68 14.72 -12.57
CA PHE A 222 -8.53 13.53 -12.47
C PHE A 222 -7.76 12.27 -12.01
N TRP A 223 -6.43 12.28 -12.07
CA TRP A 223 -5.60 11.13 -11.77
C TRP A 223 -5.80 10.51 -10.37
N PRO A 224 -6.10 11.26 -9.26
CA PRO A 224 -6.29 10.62 -7.97
C PRO A 224 -7.50 9.67 -7.97
N LEU A 225 -8.57 10.08 -8.62
CA LEU A 225 -9.75 9.23 -8.80
C LEU A 225 -9.44 8.02 -9.68
N ALA A 226 -8.69 8.21 -10.77
CA ALA A 226 -8.28 7.12 -11.63
C ALA A 226 -7.35 6.13 -10.92
N SER A 227 -6.35 6.61 -10.16
CA SER A 227 -5.47 5.75 -9.35
C SER A 227 -6.25 4.97 -8.30
N TYR A 228 -7.16 5.63 -7.57
CA TYR A 228 -8.02 4.97 -6.61
C TYR A 228 -8.87 3.88 -7.28
N THR A 229 -9.52 4.18 -8.41
CA THR A 229 -10.35 3.22 -9.13
C THR A 229 -9.55 1.99 -9.60
N ILE A 230 -8.33 2.20 -10.10
CA ILE A 230 -7.46 1.09 -10.52
C ILE A 230 -7.10 0.21 -9.33
N LEU A 231 -6.68 0.81 -8.21
CA LEU A 231 -6.27 0.07 -7.02
C LEU A 231 -7.46 -0.65 -6.37
N ALA A 232 -8.61 0.01 -6.26
CA ALA A 232 -9.86 -0.59 -5.78
C ALA A 232 -10.32 -1.77 -6.66
N ALA A 233 -10.18 -1.65 -7.98
CA ALA A 233 -10.46 -2.77 -8.89
C ALA A 233 -9.50 -3.95 -8.69
N LEU A 234 -8.22 -3.69 -8.46
CA LEU A 234 -7.24 -4.74 -8.14
C LEU A 234 -7.52 -5.37 -6.76
N THR A 235 -7.93 -4.57 -5.77
CA THR A 235 -8.35 -5.07 -4.45
C THR A 235 -9.62 -5.92 -4.56
N ALA A 236 -10.64 -5.47 -5.30
CA ALA A 236 -11.84 -6.26 -5.57
C ALA A 236 -11.49 -7.60 -6.24
N LEU A 237 -10.61 -7.56 -7.25
CA LEU A 237 -10.13 -8.76 -7.90
C LEU A 237 -9.37 -9.69 -6.94
N ALA A 238 -8.62 -9.14 -5.96
CA ALA A 238 -7.90 -9.94 -4.98
C ALA A 238 -8.82 -10.67 -4.00
N TYR A 239 -9.97 -10.11 -3.67
CA TYR A 239 -11.00 -10.75 -2.86
C TYR A 239 -11.97 -11.61 -3.67
N SER A 240 -12.05 -11.46 -5.00
CA SER A 240 -12.99 -12.19 -5.84
C SER A 240 -12.75 -13.71 -5.84
N PRO A 241 -13.72 -14.49 -6.32
CA PRO A 241 -13.53 -15.93 -6.57
C PRO A 241 -12.31 -16.23 -7.42
N ASP A 242 -11.75 -17.42 -7.26
CA ASP A 242 -10.52 -17.81 -7.99
C ASP A 242 -10.78 -17.84 -9.51
N SER A 243 -9.89 -17.23 -10.27
CA SER A 243 -9.99 -17.12 -11.73
C SER A 243 -8.61 -16.99 -12.37
N ALA A 244 -8.52 -17.29 -13.65
CA ALA A 244 -7.30 -17.12 -14.43
C ALA A 244 -6.86 -15.64 -14.45
N LEU A 245 -7.81 -14.70 -14.56
CA LEU A 245 -7.55 -13.26 -14.53
C LEU A 245 -6.97 -12.82 -13.19
N ARG A 246 -7.56 -13.27 -12.07
CA ARG A 246 -7.06 -13.02 -10.71
C ARG A 246 -5.64 -13.56 -10.56
N THR A 247 -5.40 -14.79 -10.97
CA THR A 247 -4.09 -15.44 -10.88
C THR A 247 -3.04 -14.71 -11.71
N TYR A 248 -3.38 -14.27 -12.93
CA TYR A 248 -2.45 -13.57 -13.81
C TYR A 248 -2.15 -12.15 -13.36
N LEU A 249 -3.18 -11.33 -13.17
CA LEU A 249 -2.99 -9.91 -12.85
C LEU A 249 -2.42 -9.69 -11.44
N LEU A 250 -2.79 -10.55 -10.48
CA LEU A 250 -2.39 -10.36 -9.08
C LEU A 250 -1.17 -11.21 -8.67
N ALA A 251 -0.53 -11.89 -9.62
CA ALA A 251 0.70 -12.63 -9.37
C ALA A 251 1.75 -11.80 -8.60
N PRO A 252 2.05 -10.53 -8.94
CA PRO A 252 3.04 -9.72 -8.22
C PRO A 252 2.74 -9.52 -6.72
N TRP A 253 1.49 -9.62 -6.34
CA TRP A 253 1.03 -9.47 -4.94
C TRP A 253 0.71 -10.81 -4.27
N TYR A 254 1.02 -11.95 -4.91
CA TYR A 254 0.68 -13.29 -4.40
C TYR A 254 -0.84 -13.46 -4.15
N LYS A 255 -1.67 -12.77 -4.91
CA LYS A 255 -3.13 -12.66 -4.72
C LYS A 255 -3.54 -12.14 -3.33
N ASP A 256 -2.65 -11.41 -2.64
CA ASP A 256 -2.87 -10.89 -1.29
C ASP A 256 -3.37 -9.44 -1.35
N ALA A 257 -4.66 -9.24 -1.11
CA ALA A 257 -5.33 -7.95 -1.13
C ALA A 257 -4.67 -6.92 -0.20
N ARG A 258 -4.18 -7.34 0.97
CA ARG A 258 -3.55 -6.44 1.97
C ARG A 258 -2.32 -5.72 1.43
N ARG A 259 -1.66 -6.30 0.42
CA ARG A 259 -0.49 -5.69 -0.24
C ARG A 259 -0.89 -4.59 -1.22
N ILE A 260 -2.12 -4.61 -1.72
CA ILE A 260 -2.68 -3.60 -2.63
C ILE A 260 -3.35 -2.51 -1.79
N MET A 261 -4.15 -2.88 -0.78
CA MET A 261 -4.88 -1.95 0.09
C MET A 261 -3.97 -0.90 0.72
N GLY A 262 -2.77 -1.25 1.18
CA GLY A 262 -1.85 -0.27 1.77
C GLY A 262 -1.42 0.86 0.82
N VAL A 263 -1.51 0.65 -0.49
CA VAL A 263 -1.25 1.69 -1.51
C VAL A 263 -2.56 2.34 -1.97
N GLU A 264 -3.65 1.60 -1.99
CA GLU A 264 -4.99 2.12 -2.20
C GLU A 264 -5.35 3.18 -1.16
N ASP A 265 -5.00 2.97 0.12
CA ASP A 265 -5.18 3.93 1.21
C ASP A 265 -4.49 5.28 0.94
N ILE A 266 -3.39 5.30 0.17
CA ILE A 266 -2.74 6.56 -0.25
C ILE A 266 -3.66 7.34 -1.20
N ALA A 267 -4.22 6.67 -2.23
CA ALA A 267 -5.13 7.30 -3.17
C ALA A 267 -6.43 7.74 -2.48
N LEU A 268 -6.95 6.91 -1.58
CA LEU A 268 -8.10 7.21 -0.73
C LEU A 268 -7.85 8.47 0.11
N THR A 269 -6.69 8.56 0.78
CA THR A 269 -6.31 9.72 1.60
C THR A 269 -6.25 11.00 0.77
N ILE A 270 -5.72 10.94 -0.45
CA ILE A 270 -5.68 12.09 -1.36
C ILE A 270 -7.10 12.54 -1.72
N LEU A 271 -8.00 11.60 -2.05
CA LEU A 271 -9.39 11.93 -2.36
C LEU A 271 -10.14 12.50 -1.14
N MET A 272 -9.90 11.97 0.05
CA MET A 272 -10.46 12.54 1.28
C MET A 272 -9.93 13.95 1.54
N ALA A 273 -8.65 14.22 1.29
CA ALA A 273 -8.08 15.57 1.39
C ALA A 273 -8.73 16.54 0.39
N VAL A 274 -9.03 16.09 -0.84
CA VAL A 274 -9.83 16.85 -1.80
C VAL A 274 -11.24 17.12 -1.25
N GLY A 275 -11.86 16.15 -0.60
CA GLY A 275 -13.15 16.30 0.07
C GLY A 275 -13.13 17.38 1.16
N VAL A 276 -12.11 17.35 2.02
CA VAL A 276 -11.88 18.37 3.04
C VAL A 276 -11.70 19.77 2.40
N ALA A 277 -10.87 19.87 1.37
CA ALA A 277 -10.66 21.11 0.65
C ALA A 277 -11.95 21.65 0.01
N ALA A 278 -12.80 20.77 -0.53
CA ALA A 278 -14.10 21.14 -1.07
C ALA A 278 -15.05 21.67 0.01
N ILE A 279 -15.09 21.03 1.18
CA ILE A 279 -15.89 21.49 2.33
C ILE A 279 -15.42 22.90 2.76
N VAL A 280 -14.11 23.09 2.93
CA VAL A 280 -13.54 24.40 3.29
C VAL A 280 -13.95 25.48 2.30
N ARG A 281 -13.85 25.20 0.99
CA ARG A 281 -14.26 26.13 -0.08
C ARG A 281 -15.75 26.46 -0.03
N LEU A 282 -16.59 25.46 0.20
CA LEU A 282 -18.05 25.68 0.30
C LEU A 282 -18.41 26.54 1.50
N ILE A 283 -17.84 26.27 2.67
CA ILE A 283 -18.06 27.04 3.90
C ILE A 283 -17.54 28.46 3.70
N HIS A 284 -16.34 28.63 3.15
CA HIS A 284 -15.75 29.94 2.85
C HIS A 284 -16.62 30.76 1.89
N ALA A 285 -17.08 30.14 0.81
CA ALA A 285 -17.96 30.85 -0.15
C ALA A 285 -19.32 31.22 0.47
N ALA A 286 -19.84 30.39 1.36
CA ALA A 286 -21.08 30.71 2.08
C ALA A 286 -20.87 31.87 3.07
N TRP A 287 -19.77 31.83 3.82
CA TRP A 287 -19.42 32.88 4.77
C TRP A 287 -19.16 34.22 4.08
N THR A 288 -18.34 34.27 3.04
CA THR A 288 -18.08 35.47 2.23
C THR A 288 -19.36 36.06 1.70
N ARG A 289 -20.27 35.23 1.11
CA ARG A 289 -21.57 35.69 0.63
C ARG A 289 -22.44 36.26 1.74
N SER A 290 -22.45 35.68 2.92
CA SER A 290 -23.20 36.18 4.07
C SER A 290 -22.64 37.53 4.55
N LEU A 291 -21.29 37.66 4.61
CA LEU A 291 -20.64 38.90 4.99
C LEU A 291 -20.94 40.01 3.99
N GLN A 292 -20.84 39.75 2.69
CA GLN A 292 -21.16 40.71 1.63
C GLN A 292 -22.63 41.18 1.70
N ARG A 293 -23.60 40.28 1.98
CA ARG A 293 -25.02 40.67 2.20
C ARG A 293 -25.17 41.63 3.37
N ILE A 294 -24.54 41.34 4.53
CA ILE A 294 -24.60 42.19 5.72
C ILE A 294 -24.00 43.58 5.41
N LEU A 295 -22.90 43.63 4.65
CA LEU A 295 -22.25 44.92 4.28
C LEU A 295 -23.12 45.72 3.31
N ALA A 296 -23.72 45.06 2.29
CA ALA A 296 -24.64 45.68 1.37
C ALA A 296 -25.88 46.28 2.07
N GLU A 297 -26.44 45.55 3.04
CA GLU A 297 -27.55 46.05 3.89
C GLU A 297 -27.16 47.30 4.71
N ARG A 298 -25.85 47.47 5.02
CA ARG A 298 -25.30 48.63 5.73
C ARG A 298 -24.86 49.75 4.80
N GLY A 299 -25.07 49.61 3.49
CA GLY A 299 -24.69 50.65 2.50
C GLY A 299 -23.19 50.73 2.21
N SER A 300 -22.42 49.65 2.51
CA SER A 300 -21.00 49.57 2.15
C SER A 300 -20.84 48.73 0.87
N ASP A 301 -20.17 49.31 -0.12
CA ASP A 301 -19.82 48.61 -1.38
C ASP A 301 -18.47 47.91 -1.29
N ASP A 302 -17.91 47.74 -0.10
CA ASP A 302 -16.62 47.06 0.10
C ASP A 302 -16.70 45.59 -0.25
N ASN A 303 -15.89 45.16 -1.22
CA ASN A 303 -15.77 43.76 -1.58
C ASN A 303 -14.80 43.03 -0.63
N ILE A 304 -15.29 42.62 0.53
CA ILE A 304 -14.50 41.98 1.59
C ILE A 304 -14.58 40.49 1.43
N GLU A 305 -13.45 39.80 1.32
CA GLU A 305 -13.35 38.33 1.41
C GLU A 305 -13.17 37.91 2.87
N ALA A 306 -13.92 36.89 3.29
CA ALA A 306 -13.72 36.27 4.61
C ALA A 306 -12.34 35.57 4.68
N PRO A 307 -11.63 35.65 5.82
CA PRO A 307 -10.36 34.95 5.95
C PRO A 307 -10.55 33.42 5.92
N ARG A 308 -9.70 32.71 5.18
CA ARG A 308 -9.81 31.24 4.99
C ARG A 308 -9.26 30.43 6.17
N TRP A 309 -8.26 30.96 6.88
CA TRP A 309 -7.54 30.22 7.91
C TRP A 309 -8.42 29.72 9.08
N PRO A 310 -9.44 30.46 9.59
CA PRO A 310 -10.23 29.95 10.69
C PRO A 310 -11.07 28.74 10.30
N ILE A 311 -11.57 28.73 9.04
CA ILE A 311 -12.33 27.60 8.49
C ILE A 311 -11.42 26.42 8.31
N GLN A 312 -10.24 26.60 7.74
CA GLN A 312 -9.25 25.54 7.56
C GLN A 312 -8.86 24.92 8.91
N PHE A 313 -8.61 25.74 9.93
CA PHE A 313 -8.30 25.27 11.26
C PHE A 313 -9.46 24.51 11.90
N ALA A 314 -10.67 25.06 11.85
CA ALA A 314 -11.86 24.43 12.43
C ALA A 314 -12.19 23.09 11.76
N VAL A 315 -12.17 23.02 10.43
CA VAL A 315 -12.42 21.79 9.69
C VAL A 315 -11.29 20.78 9.92
N GLY A 316 -10.02 21.22 9.92
CA GLY A 316 -8.89 20.37 10.23
C GLY A 316 -8.94 19.77 11.64
N LEU A 317 -9.28 20.61 12.64
CA LEU A 317 -9.47 20.17 14.02
C LEU A 317 -10.64 19.19 14.14
N LEU A 318 -11.76 19.46 13.48
CA LEU A 318 -12.93 18.57 13.48
C LEU A 318 -12.56 17.19 12.88
N VAL A 319 -11.87 17.15 11.73
CA VAL A 319 -11.42 15.91 11.11
C VAL A 319 -10.44 15.19 12.04
N LEU A 320 -9.50 15.89 12.66
CA LEU A 320 -8.54 15.31 13.60
C LEU A 320 -9.25 14.70 14.82
N VAL A 321 -10.22 15.40 15.41
CA VAL A 321 -10.99 14.92 16.56
C VAL A 321 -11.81 13.69 16.17
N LEU A 322 -12.56 13.76 15.07
CA LEU A 322 -13.39 12.65 14.61
C LEU A 322 -12.55 11.42 14.21
N SER A 323 -11.36 11.62 13.60
CA SER A 323 -10.46 10.53 13.25
C SER A 323 -9.72 9.98 14.47
N GLY A 324 -9.33 10.84 15.43
CA GLY A 324 -8.54 10.44 16.58
C GLY A 324 -9.28 9.46 17.49
N PHE A 325 -10.51 9.77 17.85
CA PHE A 325 -11.28 8.95 18.80
C PHE A 325 -11.63 7.55 18.26
N GLY A 326 -11.92 7.39 16.96
CA GLY A 326 -12.21 6.09 16.38
C GLY A 326 -10.95 5.29 15.97
N ALA A 327 -9.95 5.99 15.42
CA ALA A 327 -8.75 5.35 14.89
C ALA A 327 -7.78 4.85 15.98
N ILE A 328 -7.69 5.53 17.12
CA ILE A 328 -6.79 5.14 18.22
C ILE A 328 -7.22 3.80 18.80
N ASP A 329 -8.50 3.63 19.13
CA ASP A 329 -8.99 2.37 19.71
C ASP A 329 -8.90 1.22 18.72
N ALA A 330 -9.23 1.44 17.45
CA ALA A 330 -9.08 0.45 16.39
C ALA A 330 -7.62 0.03 16.20
N ARG A 331 -6.72 1.00 16.19
CA ARG A 331 -5.28 0.77 16.06
C ARG A 331 -4.71 0.03 17.26
N ASN A 332 -5.09 0.43 18.47
CA ASN A 332 -4.68 -0.25 19.71
C ASN A 332 -5.20 -1.68 19.75
N ALA A 333 -6.46 -1.91 19.36
CA ALA A 333 -7.02 -3.25 19.26
C ALA A 333 -6.28 -4.13 18.24
N ALA A 334 -5.96 -3.58 17.06
CA ALA A 334 -5.19 -4.28 16.03
C ALA A 334 -3.76 -4.60 16.48
N VAL A 335 -3.08 -3.64 17.14
CA VAL A 335 -1.75 -3.86 17.70
C VAL A 335 -1.79 -4.90 18.81
N ALA A 336 -2.76 -4.80 19.73
CA ALA A 336 -2.93 -5.79 20.79
C ALA A 336 -3.23 -7.19 20.25
N GLN A 337 -4.01 -7.30 19.19
CA GLN A 337 -4.30 -8.59 18.55
C GLN A 337 -3.04 -9.25 17.97
N VAL A 338 -2.05 -8.46 17.51
CA VAL A 338 -0.82 -8.98 16.91
C VAL A 338 0.28 -9.21 17.96
N TYR A 339 0.35 -8.36 18.99
CA TYR A 339 1.51 -8.29 19.89
C TYR A 339 1.19 -8.67 21.35
N ASP A 340 -0.09 -8.72 21.75
CA ASP A 340 -0.47 -9.19 23.08
C ASP A 340 -0.82 -10.69 23.03
N PRO A 341 0.06 -11.56 23.52
CA PRO A 341 -0.17 -13.00 23.48
C PRO A 341 -1.40 -13.45 24.32
N ASN A 342 -1.84 -12.62 25.28
CA ASN A 342 -3.02 -12.92 26.10
C ASN A 342 -4.34 -12.51 25.44
N ARG A 343 -4.29 -11.69 24.38
CA ARG A 343 -5.47 -11.19 23.64
C ARG A 343 -5.66 -11.83 22.28
N LEU A 344 -4.77 -12.73 21.88
CA LEU A 344 -4.90 -13.43 20.62
C LEU A 344 -6.16 -14.31 20.65
N GLY A 345 -7.17 -13.92 19.93
CA GLY A 345 -8.39 -14.72 19.70
C GLY A 345 -8.14 -16.01 18.92
N LYS A 346 -6.91 -16.17 18.41
CA LYS A 346 -6.34 -17.42 17.91
C LYS A 346 -4.99 -17.62 18.60
N PRO A 347 -4.60 -18.85 18.93
CA PRO A 347 -3.34 -19.10 19.59
C PRO A 347 -2.20 -18.48 18.78
N GLY A 348 -1.40 -17.64 19.43
CA GLY A 348 -0.16 -17.14 18.87
C GLY A 348 0.83 -18.26 18.64
N MET A 349 1.99 -17.91 18.12
CA MET A 349 3.06 -18.90 17.93
C MET A 349 3.75 -19.26 19.24
N ALA A 350 3.61 -18.43 20.30
CA ALA A 350 4.13 -18.71 21.63
C ALA A 350 3.32 -17.98 22.71
N THR A 351 3.09 -18.62 23.84
CA THR A 351 2.50 -18.04 25.04
C THR A 351 3.54 -17.31 25.89
N MET A 352 3.10 -16.56 26.91
CA MET A 352 4.01 -15.92 27.86
C MET A 352 4.85 -16.93 28.65
N GLY A 353 4.29 -18.11 28.98
CA GLY A 353 5.03 -19.19 29.62
C GLY A 353 6.15 -19.75 28.77
N GLU A 354 5.85 -19.99 27.47
CA GLU A 354 6.85 -20.42 26.50
C GLU A 354 7.92 -19.36 26.26
N LEU A 355 7.56 -18.08 26.15
CA LEU A 355 8.54 -16.99 26.03
C LEU A 355 9.47 -16.92 27.26
N ALA A 356 8.94 -17.21 28.46
CA ALA A 356 9.75 -17.28 29.67
C ALA A 356 10.73 -18.48 29.61
N MET A 357 10.29 -19.66 29.15
CA MET A 357 11.14 -20.82 28.92
C MET A 357 12.24 -20.52 27.88
N LEU A 358 11.87 -19.94 26.75
CA LEU A 358 12.82 -19.54 25.70
C LEU A 358 13.90 -18.57 26.23
N ARG A 359 13.53 -17.61 27.09
CA ARG A 359 14.49 -16.71 27.75
C ARG A 359 15.44 -17.40 28.72
N ARG A 360 15.03 -18.50 29.32
CA ARG A 360 15.89 -19.34 30.20
C ARG A 360 16.79 -20.30 29.42
N MET A 361 16.46 -20.60 28.17
CA MET A 361 17.16 -21.55 27.31
C MET A 361 18.70 -21.34 27.27
N PRO A 362 19.25 -20.11 27.25
CA PRO A 362 20.70 -19.90 27.34
C PRO A 362 21.36 -20.45 28.60
N TYR A 363 20.61 -20.61 29.67
CA TYR A 363 21.09 -21.10 30.97
C TYR A 363 20.80 -22.60 31.21
N THR A 364 19.88 -23.15 30.43
CA THR A 364 19.45 -24.54 30.56
C THR A 364 20.02 -25.48 29.51
N THR A 365 20.62 -24.91 28.46
CA THR A 365 21.20 -25.66 27.31
C THR A 365 22.62 -25.21 26.99
N ALA A 366 23.41 -26.10 26.36
CA ALA A 366 24.74 -25.78 25.88
C ALA A 366 24.70 -24.73 24.76
N PRO A 367 25.76 -23.90 24.58
CA PRO A 367 25.78 -22.84 23.56
C PRO A 367 25.62 -23.33 22.11
N ASP A 368 26.04 -24.55 21.84
CA ASP A 368 25.98 -25.22 20.54
C ASP A 368 24.71 -26.04 20.34
N ALA A 369 23.76 -26.02 21.29
CA ALA A 369 22.51 -26.77 21.20
C ALA A 369 21.75 -26.43 19.91
N LEU A 370 21.30 -27.48 19.21
CA LEU A 370 20.43 -27.40 18.04
C LEU A 370 19.04 -27.94 18.40
N ILE A 371 18.06 -27.06 18.26
CA ILE A 371 16.69 -27.30 18.72
C ILE A 371 15.81 -27.73 17.54
N LEU A 372 15.21 -28.90 17.62
CA LEU A 372 14.16 -29.36 16.71
C LEU A 372 12.79 -29.08 17.33
N GLY A 373 11.85 -28.62 16.56
CA GLY A 373 10.46 -28.43 16.96
C GLY A 373 9.68 -27.74 15.84
N ASP A 374 8.38 -27.64 16.01
CA ASP A 374 7.53 -27.00 15.01
C ASP A 374 7.77 -25.48 15.01
N PRO A 375 8.22 -24.91 13.88
CA PRO A 375 8.47 -23.48 13.80
C PRO A 375 7.19 -22.63 13.96
N ILE A 376 6.03 -23.21 13.67
CA ILE A 376 4.72 -22.54 13.83
C ILE A 376 4.24 -22.60 15.30
N ALA A 377 4.85 -23.45 16.10
CA ALA A 377 4.53 -23.65 17.51
C ALA A 377 5.58 -23.07 18.49
N GLY A 378 6.32 -22.07 18.09
CA GLY A 378 7.26 -21.36 18.96
C GLY A 378 8.72 -21.81 18.85
N ALA A 379 9.02 -23.02 18.35
CA ALA A 379 10.39 -23.54 18.27
C ALA A 379 11.35 -22.64 17.46
N ALA A 380 10.87 -21.91 16.46
CA ALA A 380 11.70 -20.94 15.70
C ALA A 380 12.25 -19.79 16.56
N TYR A 381 11.58 -19.47 17.68
CA TYR A 381 12.06 -18.44 18.62
C TYR A 381 13.26 -18.88 19.46
N SER A 382 13.62 -20.18 19.45
CA SER A 382 14.85 -20.66 20.07
C SER A 382 16.09 -19.92 19.59
N GLU A 383 16.12 -19.50 18.31
CA GLU A 383 17.25 -18.74 17.76
C GLU A 383 17.19 -17.27 18.19
N MET A 384 16.06 -16.61 18.02
CA MET A 384 15.95 -15.16 18.23
C MET A 384 15.87 -14.78 19.72
N ILE A 385 15.19 -15.58 20.55
CA ILE A 385 14.98 -15.31 21.97
C ILE A 385 15.86 -16.19 22.83
N GLY A 386 15.95 -17.47 22.49
CA GLY A 386 16.72 -18.48 23.24
C GLY A 386 18.22 -18.48 22.96
N GLY A 387 18.69 -17.73 21.96
CA GLY A 387 20.11 -17.71 21.59
C GLY A 387 20.69 -19.08 21.22
N ARG A 388 19.85 -20.04 20.79
CA ARG A 388 20.20 -21.39 20.38
C ARG A 388 19.72 -21.65 18.97
N LYS A 389 20.51 -22.34 18.16
CA LYS A 389 20.17 -22.65 16.78
C LYS A 389 18.90 -23.48 16.70
N ALA A 390 17.99 -23.15 15.77
CA ALA A 390 16.84 -23.94 15.45
C ALA A 390 17.04 -24.70 14.14
N VAL A 391 16.57 -25.94 14.05
CA VAL A 391 16.56 -26.71 12.78
C VAL A 391 15.68 -26.00 11.75
N PHE A 392 14.58 -25.40 12.19
CA PHE A 392 13.66 -24.60 11.40
C PHE A 392 13.58 -23.17 11.96
N PRO A 393 14.52 -22.27 11.58
CA PRO A 393 14.54 -20.91 12.12
C PRO A 393 13.46 -19.98 11.55
N GLN A 394 12.70 -20.45 10.58
CA GLN A 394 11.64 -19.70 9.90
C GLN A 394 10.35 -20.53 9.85
N LEU A 395 9.21 -19.85 9.68
CA LEU A 395 7.90 -20.50 9.51
C LEU A 395 7.84 -21.40 8.26
N SER A 396 8.70 -21.19 7.29
CA SER A 396 8.88 -22.07 6.14
C SER A 396 9.94 -23.12 6.43
N THR A 397 9.59 -24.37 6.25
CA THR A 397 10.50 -25.53 6.39
C THR A 397 11.32 -25.80 5.13
N ALA A 398 11.28 -24.89 4.12
CA ALA A 398 12.07 -25.00 2.90
C ALA A 398 13.52 -24.58 3.16
N ASN A 399 14.41 -25.53 3.33
CA ASN A 399 15.84 -25.33 3.52
C ASN A 399 16.69 -26.09 2.48
N LYS A 400 18.01 -25.98 2.60
CA LYS A 400 18.97 -26.56 1.64
C LYS A 400 19.03 -28.09 1.68
N ASP A 401 18.77 -28.70 2.83
CA ASP A 401 18.69 -30.17 2.97
C ASP A 401 17.22 -30.62 3.05
N VAL A 402 16.57 -30.60 1.91
CA VAL A 402 15.14 -30.92 1.79
C VAL A 402 14.84 -32.38 2.20
N ALA A 403 15.75 -33.33 1.96
CA ALA A 403 15.53 -34.74 2.24
C ALA A 403 15.49 -35.01 3.75
N SER A 404 16.52 -34.60 4.50
CA SER A 404 16.59 -34.77 5.94
C SER A 404 15.45 -34.05 6.67
N GLN A 405 15.14 -32.83 6.24
CA GLN A 405 14.05 -32.07 6.84
C GLN A 405 12.70 -32.72 6.61
N LYS A 406 12.48 -33.27 5.40
CA LYS A 406 11.24 -33.99 5.09
C LYS A 406 11.07 -35.21 6.02
N ILE A 407 12.15 -35.94 6.30
CA ILE A 407 12.14 -37.07 7.23
C ILE A 407 11.72 -36.60 8.62
N LEU A 408 12.35 -35.55 9.15
CA LEU A 408 12.00 -35.01 10.47
C LEU A 408 10.55 -34.52 10.56
N ILE A 409 10.10 -33.78 9.57
CA ILE A 409 8.73 -33.24 9.52
C ILE A 409 7.70 -34.34 9.46
N GLN A 410 7.99 -35.47 8.80
CA GLN A 410 7.02 -36.53 8.57
C GLN A 410 7.09 -37.64 9.62
N ARG A 411 8.30 -37.95 10.15
CA ARG A 411 8.53 -39.20 10.89
C ARG A 411 9.33 -39.03 12.18
N PHE A 412 9.63 -37.82 12.66
CA PHE A 412 10.42 -37.66 13.90
C PHE A 412 9.77 -38.36 15.13
N HIS A 413 8.44 -38.50 15.15
CA HIS A 413 7.74 -39.23 16.22
C HIS A 413 8.15 -40.73 16.28
N ASP A 414 8.73 -41.26 15.19
CA ASP A 414 9.23 -42.64 15.15
C ASP A 414 10.71 -42.77 15.56
N ILE A 415 11.30 -41.74 16.19
CA ILE A 415 12.74 -41.69 16.52
C ILE A 415 13.21 -42.93 17.31
N ALA A 416 12.35 -43.51 18.13
CA ALA A 416 12.69 -44.72 18.92
C ALA A 416 12.76 -46.02 18.08
N THR A 417 12.12 -46.03 16.89
CA THR A 417 11.92 -47.27 16.09
C THR A 417 12.45 -47.15 14.67
N ASP A 418 12.65 -45.97 14.15
CA ASP A 418 13.10 -45.71 12.81
C ASP A 418 14.61 -45.33 12.77
N PRO A 419 15.52 -46.26 12.33
CA PRO A 419 16.95 -45.97 12.24
C PRO A 419 17.31 -44.81 11.36
N GLU A 420 16.51 -44.54 10.30
CA GLU A 420 16.76 -43.43 9.37
C GLU A 420 16.54 -42.08 10.08
N VAL A 421 15.53 -41.99 10.94
CA VAL A 421 15.28 -40.79 11.76
C VAL A 421 16.44 -40.57 12.74
N CYS A 422 16.88 -41.62 13.44
CA CYS A 422 18.04 -41.54 14.37
C CYS A 422 19.30 -41.09 13.65
N GLU A 423 19.54 -41.62 12.45
CA GLU A 423 20.72 -41.22 11.62
C GLU A 423 20.66 -39.73 11.21
N VAL A 424 19.49 -39.24 10.81
CA VAL A 424 19.28 -37.82 10.49
C VAL A 424 19.50 -36.93 11.70
N VAL A 425 18.97 -37.29 12.87
CA VAL A 425 19.14 -36.55 14.13
C VAL A 425 20.63 -36.44 14.49
N ARG A 426 21.37 -37.56 14.46
CA ARG A 426 22.82 -37.61 14.71
C ARG A 426 23.63 -36.81 13.69
N ARG A 427 23.36 -37.00 12.40
CA ARG A 427 24.07 -36.34 11.31
C ARG A 427 23.90 -34.82 11.36
N LEU A 428 22.71 -34.32 11.71
CA LEU A 428 22.46 -32.88 11.84
C LEU A 428 22.93 -32.32 13.18
N GLY A 429 23.29 -33.16 14.17
CA GLY A 429 23.70 -32.73 15.49
C GLY A 429 22.56 -32.16 16.31
N ILE A 430 21.34 -32.66 16.12
CA ILE A 430 20.17 -32.23 16.87
C ILE A 430 20.28 -32.74 18.31
N THR A 431 20.28 -31.82 19.28
CA THR A 431 20.51 -32.15 20.70
C THR A 431 19.26 -32.00 21.53
N HIS A 432 18.29 -31.20 21.09
CA HIS A 432 17.08 -30.96 21.89
C HIS A 432 15.84 -30.97 21.00
N PHE A 433 14.73 -31.38 21.63
CA PHE A 433 13.39 -31.35 21.05
C PHE A 433 12.52 -30.37 21.83
N TYR A 434 11.92 -29.42 21.10
CA TYR A 434 10.90 -28.51 21.62
C TYR A 434 9.56 -29.11 21.29
N GLU A 435 8.93 -29.72 22.31
CA GLU A 435 7.60 -30.29 22.25
C GLU A 435 6.55 -29.23 22.52
N GLU A 436 5.48 -29.25 21.74
CA GLU A 436 4.30 -28.41 21.93
C GLU A 436 3.04 -29.23 21.69
N GLU A 437 1.96 -28.90 22.36
CA GLU A 437 0.65 -29.48 22.10
C GLU A 437 0.17 -29.12 20.69
N ASP A 438 -0.51 -30.08 20.03
CA ASP A 438 -1.12 -29.79 18.74
C ASP A 438 -2.27 -28.76 18.87
N GLY A 439 -2.38 -27.87 17.94
CA GLY A 439 -3.38 -26.83 17.99
C GLY A 439 -3.66 -26.20 16.62
N ALA A 440 -4.76 -25.48 16.54
CA ALA A 440 -5.11 -24.76 15.34
C ALA A 440 -4.19 -23.54 15.13
N TYR A 441 -3.65 -23.42 13.94
CA TYR A 441 -2.95 -22.22 13.48
C TYR A 441 -3.69 -21.67 12.26
N TYR A 442 -4.35 -20.53 12.43
CA TYR A 442 -5.31 -19.98 11.46
C TYR A 442 -6.44 -20.97 11.15
N ASN A 443 -6.41 -21.59 9.96
CA ASN A 443 -7.45 -22.48 9.43
C ASN A 443 -6.99 -23.94 9.30
N PHE A 444 -5.87 -24.32 9.91
CA PHE A 444 -5.36 -25.70 9.87
C PHE A 444 -4.75 -26.11 11.21
N MET A 445 -4.73 -27.42 11.47
CA MET A 445 -4.01 -28.01 12.59
C MET A 445 -2.51 -28.05 12.29
N ARG A 446 -1.66 -27.71 13.27
CA ARG A 446 -0.19 -27.69 13.12
C ARG A 446 0.34 -29.04 12.66
N SER A 447 -0.14 -30.11 13.26
CA SER A 447 0.19 -31.51 12.89
C SER A 447 -0.11 -31.86 11.44
N SER A 448 -1.07 -31.19 10.81
CA SER A 448 -1.36 -31.42 9.38
C SER A 448 -0.22 -31.02 8.44
N ARG A 449 0.68 -30.14 8.88
CA ARG A 449 1.87 -29.72 8.13
C ARG A 449 3.15 -30.38 8.61
N HIS A 450 3.26 -30.65 9.89
CA HIS A 450 4.46 -31.20 10.53
C HIS A 450 4.12 -32.42 11.38
N PRO A 451 3.50 -33.48 10.81
CA PRO A 451 2.97 -34.60 11.58
C PRO A 451 4.02 -35.29 12.45
N GLY A 452 5.25 -35.42 11.98
CA GLY A 452 6.32 -36.07 12.72
C GLY A 452 6.78 -35.33 13.98
N LEU A 453 6.42 -34.05 14.15
CA LEU A 453 6.81 -33.26 15.33
C LEU A 453 5.78 -33.27 16.44
N TYR A 454 4.72 -34.10 16.31
CA TYR A 454 3.63 -34.27 17.27
C TYR A 454 3.50 -35.72 17.67
N ASN A 455 2.98 -35.94 18.86
CA ASN A 455 2.80 -37.30 19.47
C ASN A 455 4.12 -38.09 19.56
N VAL A 456 5.22 -37.40 19.84
CA VAL A 456 6.52 -38.00 20.05
C VAL A 456 6.50 -38.69 21.41
N ASP A 457 6.87 -39.98 21.46
CA ASP A 457 7.05 -40.70 22.76
C ASP A 457 8.37 -40.22 23.40
N THR A 458 8.25 -39.38 24.41
CA THR A 458 9.38 -38.84 25.19
C THR A 458 9.67 -39.61 26.46
N SER A 459 9.06 -40.78 26.67
CA SER A 459 9.26 -41.61 27.87
C SER A 459 10.64 -42.28 27.92
N THR A 460 11.28 -42.48 26.77
CA THR A 460 12.60 -43.09 26.64
C THR A 460 13.46 -42.30 25.65
N GLY A 461 14.76 -42.15 25.93
CA GLY A 461 15.69 -41.43 25.07
C GLY A 461 15.57 -39.90 25.15
N PHE A 462 14.81 -39.37 26.10
CA PHE A 462 14.64 -37.95 26.36
C PHE A 462 14.76 -37.63 27.86
N GLU A 463 15.34 -36.47 28.14
CA GLU A 463 15.46 -35.89 29.48
C GLU A 463 14.79 -34.51 29.48
N LEU A 464 13.82 -34.26 30.36
CA LEU A 464 13.17 -32.97 30.49
C LEU A 464 14.14 -31.93 31.05
N VAL A 465 14.41 -30.88 30.29
CA VAL A 465 15.34 -29.80 30.65
C VAL A 465 14.58 -28.62 31.26
N ASP A 466 13.49 -28.18 30.61
CA ASP A 466 12.69 -27.03 31.05
C ASP A 466 11.26 -27.16 30.49
N ALA A 467 10.33 -26.39 31.07
CA ALA A 467 8.96 -26.30 30.61
C ALA A 467 8.41 -24.88 30.79
N GLY A 468 7.49 -24.51 29.94
CA GLY A 468 6.83 -23.21 30.03
C GLY A 468 5.56 -23.12 29.18
N GLY A 469 4.44 -22.79 29.82
CA GLY A 469 3.14 -22.87 29.15
C GLY A 469 2.78 -24.31 28.85
N THR A 470 2.44 -24.61 27.60
CA THR A 470 2.19 -25.95 27.08
C THR A 470 3.44 -26.60 26.49
N ALA A 471 4.52 -25.82 26.30
CA ALA A 471 5.75 -26.32 25.70
C ALA A 471 6.68 -26.98 26.75
N LYS A 472 7.44 -27.97 26.27
CA LYS A 472 8.51 -28.64 27.01
C LYS A 472 9.77 -28.72 26.16
N LEU A 473 10.90 -28.53 26.79
CA LEU A 473 12.21 -28.68 26.18
C LEU A 473 12.86 -29.96 26.64
N TRP A 474 13.09 -30.86 25.72
CA TRP A 474 13.70 -32.16 25.98
C TRP A 474 15.11 -32.22 25.43
N LYS A 475 16.06 -32.74 26.18
CA LYS A 475 17.37 -33.16 25.68
C LYS A 475 17.25 -34.58 25.12
N ILE A 476 17.76 -34.77 23.89
CA ILE A 476 17.82 -36.10 23.27
C ILE A 476 19.04 -36.84 23.81
N THR A 477 18.83 -38.03 24.40
CA THR A 477 19.88 -38.85 25.05
C THR A 477 20.11 -40.17 24.31
N ALA A 478 19.35 -40.45 23.25
CA ALA A 478 19.43 -41.68 22.43
C ALA A 478 20.50 -41.64 21.35
#